data_c565145b1238ad6a0efc6c4940c260ea
#
_entry.id   c565145b1238ad6a0efc6c4940c260ea
#
_cell.length_a   1.000
_cell.length_b   1.000
_cell.length_c   1.000
_cell.angle_alpha   90.00
_cell.angle_beta   90.00
_cell.angle_gamma   90.00
#
_symmetry.space_group_name_H-M   'P 1'
#
loop_
_entity.id
_entity.type
_entity.pdbx_description
1 polymer ?
#
loop_
_entity_poly.entity_id
_entity_poly.type
_entity_poly.pdbx_seq_one_letter_code
_entity_poly.pdbx_strand_id
1 'polypeptide(L)'
;MLTGHRRLFMLGAALLLAGIAEARATNAYPPADHIADWTVMVFMNGKGDLKCQSLSDFADLARARTTPTTNIVVQLGLGESPCSNIPNSDKWTGVLNFWIRQGLAPIVDDACHEQDCPRTLDDLDMGDPKTLKGFVLWSRTHFRAKHFMLVLSAHGYGSVLRQFFLNNQLAARAKYPPQAERASDAGIDPEPEGGYSFISSDRSFLYVRDVSKVLTQAFPQRGLDLLAFDSCLMGSIESAYELRNTARLIIADEDRESIQGWDYSDLANYLSSDGALKSGQQLAMRIAARYSDRDSNWPLSIIATERLDAVAASLSDLGRDLRKSCKQPTCAKALNAIRGSVRVFGAENSVLDKVDIRSFATQLAAKEDVPKGIQDEVRLVTRALDGTLLPSVPESGGFSPSLSVYFPASKSDYCAQRIYDQGGYALADCGEAPEPGPFLALQFVEKHGWSLFLMDYLSNDDPQHMPTFVGSFRGTH
;
A
#
# COMPACT_ATOMS: atom_id res chain seq x y z
N MET A 1 28.24 -78.83 45.86
CA MET A 1 29.39 -78.04 45.41
C MET A 1 28.96 -77.13 44.27
N LEU A 2 29.31 -75.87 44.38
CA LEU A 2 29.21 -74.82 43.39
C LEU A 2 27.85 -74.07 43.30
N THR A 3 27.78 -73.22 44.22
CA THR A 3 27.02 -71.93 44.24
C THR A 3 27.71 -70.92 43.34
N GLY A 4 26.96 -70.03 42.72
CA GLY A 4 27.61 -68.80 42.40
C GLY A 4 27.04 -68.05 41.18
N HIS A 5 26.51 -66.87 41.45
CA HIS A 5 26.46 -65.70 40.59
C HIS A 5 25.39 -65.58 39.47
N ARG A 6 24.23 -65.25 39.87
CA ARG A 6 23.28 -64.41 39.04
C ARG A 6 22.81 -63.21 39.86
N ARG A 7 23.57 -62.15 39.87
CA ARG A 7 23.16 -60.82 40.24
C ARG A 7 24.15 -59.88 39.57
N LEU A 8 23.72 -59.23 38.50
CA LEU A 8 24.13 -57.88 38.04
C LEU A 8 23.79 -57.73 36.55
N PHE A 9 22.62 -57.37 36.24
CA PHE A 9 22.26 -56.74 34.96
C PHE A 9 20.77 -56.30 35.01
N MET A 10 20.46 -55.41 35.93
CA MET A 10 19.21 -54.63 35.90
C MET A 10 19.44 -53.28 36.58
N LEU A 11 20.28 -52.48 35.94
CA LEU A 11 20.43 -51.03 36.27
C LEU A 11 21.07 -50.35 35.05
N GLY A 12 20.30 -50.14 34.02
CA GLY A 12 20.81 -49.46 32.82
C GLY A 12 19.77 -49.06 31.80
N ALA A 13 18.47 -49.24 32.09
CA ALA A 13 17.41 -48.90 31.11
C ALA A 13 16.38 -47.87 31.60
N ALA A 14 16.72 -47.08 32.62
CA ALA A 14 15.80 -46.11 33.20
C ALA A 14 16.28 -44.63 33.13
N LEU A 15 17.26 -44.32 32.29
CA LEU A 15 17.85 -42.96 32.21
C LEU A 15 17.95 -42.39 30.79
N LEU A 16 17.08 -42.80 29.88
CA LEU A 16 17.06 -42.28 28.51
C LEU A 16 15.65 -41.88 28.01
N LEU A 17 14.74 -41.60 28.94
CA LEU A 17 13.38 -41.08 28.63
C LEU A 17 13.09 -39.73 29.30
N ALA A 18 14.12 -38.99 29.70
CA ALA A 18 13.96 -37.64 30.23
C ALA A 18 14.77 -36.68 29.34
N GLY A 19 14.18 -36.17 28.26
CA GLY A 19 14.91 -35.18 27.47
C GLY A 19 14.39 -34.88 26.09
N ILE A 20 13.15 -35.19 25.78
CA ILE A 20 12.45 -34.54 24.67
C ILE A 20 11.19 -33.90 25.27
N ALA A 21 11.38 -32.97 26.19
CA ALA A 21 10.46 -31.87 26.32
C ALA A 21 10.74 -31.04 25.07
N GLU A 22 9.94 -31.20 24.03
CA GLU A 22 9.79 -30.19 23.03
C GLU A 22 9.57 -28.87 23.80
N ALA A 23 10.56 -28.02 23.78
CA ALA A 23 10.38 -26.64 24.19
C ALA A 23 9.36 -26.06 23.21
N ARG A 24 8.06 -26.20 23.52
CA ARG A 24 7.03 -25.34 23.00
C ARG A 24 7.55 -23.94 23.31
N ALA A 25 8.03 -23.25 22.29
CA ALA A 25 8.45 -21.89 22.43
C ALA A 25 7.28 -21.16 23.07
N THR A 26 7.46 -20.76 24.31
CA THR A 26 6.50 -19.88 24.98
C THR A 26 6.33 -18.67 24.08
N ASN A 27 5.10 -18.27 23.80
CA ASN A 27 4.77 -17.08 23.01
C ASN A 27 5.18 -15.76 23.71
N ALA A 28 6.22 -15.81 24.53
CA ALA A 28 6.74 -14.65 25.24
C ALA A 28 7.37 -13.66 24.26
N TYR A 29 7.03 -12.40 24.39
CA TYR A 29 7.66 -11.30 23.68
C TYR A 29 9.18 -11.30 23.86
N PRO A 30 9.94 -10.63 22.98
CA PRO A 30 11.34 -10.37 23.25
C PRO A 30 11.50 -9.70 24.62
N PRO A 31 12.62 -9.93 25.34
CA PRO A 31 12.90 -9.22 26.59
C PRO A 31 12.74 -7.70 26.42
N ALA A 32 12.20 -7.00 27.40
CA ALA A 32 11.90 -5.58 27.32
C ALA A 32 13.12 -4.67 27.06
N ASP A 33 14.32 -5.14 27.39
CA ASP A 33 15.61 -4.49 27.11
C ASP A 33 16.20 -4.87 25.75
N HIS A 34 15.62 -5.87 25.05
CA HIS A 34 16.05 -6.26 23.73
C HIS A 34 15.68 -5.21 22.68
N ILE A 35 16.67 -4.78 21.89
CA ILE A 35 16.50 -3.85 20.77
C ILE A 35 17.03 -4.53 19.51
N ALA A 36 16.13 -4.95 18.65
CA ALA A 36 16.48 -5.53 17.34
C ALA A 36 17.05 -4.45 16.38
N ASP A 37 17.63 -4.88 15.30
CA ASP A 37 17.99 -3.96 14.22
C ASP A 37 16.74 -3.50 13.46
N TRP A 38 15.84 -4.42 13.16
CA TRP A 38 14.61 -4.16 12.45
C TRP A 38 13.38 -4.73 13.16
N THR A 39 12.30 -3.96 13.12
CA THR A 39 10.93 -4.49 13.29
C THR A 39 10.15 -4.22 12.01
N VAL A 40 9.76 -5.29 11.33
CA VAL A 40 8.91 -5.27 10.14
C VAL A 40 7.48 -5.62 10.56
N MET A 41 6.60 -4.67 10.36
CA MET A 41 5.16 -4.79 10.61
C MET A 41 4.46 -5.07 9.28
N VAL A 42 3.68 -6.14 9.17
CA VAL A 42 2.90 -6.47 7.98
C VAL A 42 1.41 -6.44 8.36
N PHE A 43 0.70 -5.46 7.83
CA PHE A 43 -0.74 -5.34 7.96
C PHE A 43 -1.38 -5.98 6.74
N MET A 44 -1.80 -7.24 6.88
CA MET A 44 -2.16 -8.13 5.78
C MET A 44 -3.66 -8.40 5.78
N ASN A 45 -4.37 -7.83 4.80
CA ASN A 45 -5.82 -7.94 4.69
C ASN A 45 -6.26 -9.01 3.68
N GLY A 46 -6.41 -10.23 4.18
CA GLY A 46 -6.97 -11.36 3.43
C GLY A 46 -8.47 -11.58 3.68
N LYS A 47 -9.24 -10.55 4.03
CA LYS A 47 -10.69 -10.71 4.30
C LYS A 47 -11.57 -10.90 3.06
N GLY A 48 -11.04 -10.68 1.86
CA GLY A 48 -11.74 -10.87 0.60
C GLY A 48 -11.17 -12.03 -0.22
N ASP A 49 -11.05 -11.80 -1.49
CA ASP A 49 -10.47 -12.71 -2.49
C ASP A 49 -8.93 -12.89 -2.33
N LEU A 50 -8.26 -12.01 -1.61
CA LEU A 50 -6.83 -12.12 -1.30
C LEU A 50 -6.50 -13.11 -0.18
N LYS A 51 -7.48 -13.82 0.41
CA LYS A 51 -7.24 -14.75 1.53
C LYS A 51 -6.15 -15.78 1.23
N CYS A 52 -6.24 -16.42 0.06
CA CYS A 52 -5.29 -17.47 -0.30
C CYS A 52 -3.88 -16.92 -0.49
N GLN A 53 -3.75 -15.75 -1.09
CA GLN A 53 -2.47 -15.08 -1.26
C GLN A 53 -1.89 -14.67 0.09
N SER A 54 -2.68 -14.02 0.95
CA SER A 54 -2.24 -13.61 2.29
C SER A 54 -1.75 -14.81 3.13
N LEU A 55 -2.41 -15.95 3.04
CA LEU A 55 -1.96 -17.17 3.72
C LEU A 55 -0.65 -17.72 3.12
N SER A 56 -0.46 -17.62 1.80
CA SER A 56 0.81 -17.99 1.15
C SER A 56 1.95 -17.07 1.59
N ASP A 57 1.71 -15.78 1.61
CA ASP A 57 2.68 -14.76 2.00
C ASP A 57 3.06 -14.88 3.48
N PHE A 58 2.10 -15.18 4.34
CA PHE A 58 2.36 -15.51 5.74
C PHE A 58 3.27 -16.73 5.87
N ALA A 59 3.00 -17.81 5.11
CA ALA A 59 3.83 -19.00 5.10
C ALA A 59 5.25 -18.72 4.58
N ASP A 60 5.39 -17.82 3.61
CA ASP A 60 6.67 -17.37 3.08
C ASP A 60 7.48 -16.62 4.14
N LEU A 61 6.87 -15.72 4.90
CA LEU A 61 7.51 -15.08 6.05
C LEU A 61 7.97 -16.10 7.10
N ALA A 62 7.14 -17.11 7.37
CA ALA A 62 7.43 -18.13 8.39
C ALA A 62 8.47 -19.17 7.95
N ARG A 63 8.88 -19.20 6.68
CA ARG A 63 9.99 -20.07 6.21
C ARG A 63 11.37 -19.56 6.61
N ALA A 64 11.51 -18.26 6.82
CA ALA A 64 12.79 -17.66 7.13
C ALA A 64 13.28 -18.05 8.54
N ARG A 65 14.60 -18.07 8.70
CA ARG A 65 15.24 -18.30 10.00
C ARG A 65 14.93 -17.13 10.93
N THR A 66 14.43 -17.43 12.11
CA THR A 66 14.28 -16.45 13.18
C THR A 66 15.66 -16.03 13.70
N THR A 67 15.91 -14.72 13.82
CA THR A 67 17.12 -14.15 14.39
C THR A 67 16.79 -13.14 15.48
N PRO A 68 17.68 -12.92 16.46
CA PRO A 68 17.44 -11.89 17.48
C PRO A 68 17.54 -10.46 16.93
N THR A 69 18.09 -10.28 15.74
CA THR A 69 18.28 -8.95 15.13
C THR A 69 17.07 -8.44 14.35
N THR A 70 16.06 -9.31 14.13
CA THR A 70 14.90 -8.95 13.31
C THR A 70 13.62 -9.49 13.93
N ASN A 71 12.68 -8.58 14.16
CA ASN A 71 11.30 -8.92 14.48
C ASN A 71 10.45 -8.78 13.21
N ILE A 72 9.66 -9.78 12.89
CA ILE A 72 8.61 -9.72 11.88
C ILE A 72 7.29 -9.96 12.60
N VAL A 73 6.39 -9.00 12.53
CA VAL A 73 5.07 -9.09 13.16
C VAL A 73 3.99 -8.88 12.10
N VAL A 74 2.96 -9.70 12.15
CA VAL A 74 1.88 -9.70 11.16
C VAL A 74 0.56 -9.52 11.88
N GLN A 75 -0.25 -8.57 11.43
CA GLN A 75 -1.68 -8.59 11.68
C GLN A 75 -2.34 -9.18 10.43
N LEU A 76 -2.94 -10.37 10.59
CA LEU A 76 -3.57 -11.11 9.51
C LEU A 76 -5.09 -11.08 9.68
N GLY A 77 -5.78 -10.49 8.71
CA GLY A 77 -7.24 -10.55 8.59
C GLY A 77 -7.65 -11.63 7.61
N LEU A 78 -8.54 -12.55 7.99
CA LEU A 78 -9.08 -13.59 7.11
C LEU A 78 -10.61 -13.55 7.05
N GLY A 79 -11.14 -13.65 5.83
CA GLY A 79 -12.56 -13.76 5.55
C GLY A 79 -13.02 -15.20 5.34
N GLU A 80 -14.28 -15.37 4.93
CA GLU A 80 -14.93 -16.67 4.72
C GLU A 80 -14.58 -17.33 3.38
N SER A 81 -13.93 -16.61 2.45
CA SER A 81 -13.58 -17.13 1.12
C SER A 81 -12.82 -18.46 1.21
N PRO A 82 -13.16 -19.48 0.42
CA PRO A 82 -12.48 -20.77 0.49
C PRO A 82 -11.07 -20.71 -0.09
N CYS A 83 -10.14 -21.45 0.51
CA CYS A 83 -8.78 -21.67 0.03
C CYS A 83 -8.47 -23.16 -0.01
N SER A 84 -8.95 -23.88 -1.01
CA SER A 84 -8.89 -25.35 -1.09
C SER A 84 -7.46 -25.91 -1.11
N ASN A 85 -6.48 -25.11 -1.52
CA ASN A 85 -5.09 -25.57 -1.67
C ASN A 85 -4.21 -25.31 -0.43
N ILE A 86 -4.75 -24.65 0.61
CA ILE A 86 -4.01 -24.30 1.81
C ILE A 86 -4.61 -25.02 3.02
N PRO A 87 -3.87 -25.95 3.66
CA PRO A 87 -4.35 -26.64 4.85
C PRO A 87 -4.75 -25.65 5.97
N ASN A 88 -5.84 -25.96 6.66
CA ASN A 88 -6.36 -25.16 7.77
C ASN A 88 -6.82 -23.73 7.43
N SER A 89 -6.97 -23.41 6.16
CA SER A 89 -7.41 -22.07 5.70
C SER A 89 -8.83 -21.69 6.15
N ASP A 90 -9.62 -22.66 6.54
CA ASP A 90 -11.02 -22.53 7.00
C ASP A 90 -11.19 -22.63 8.53
N LYS A 91 -10.08 -22.75 9.26
CA LYS A 91 -10.12 -22.98 10.73
C LYS A 91 -10.56 -21.75 11.52
N TRP A 92 -10.40 -20.57 10.97
CA TRP A 92 -10.81 -19.33 11.63
C TRP A 92 -11.03 -18.19 10.62
N THR A 93 -11.81 -17.21 11.04
CA THR A 93 -12.02 -15.92 10.39
C THR A 93 -11.81 -14.81 11.41
N GLY A 94 -11.66 -13.57 10.97
CA GLY A 94 -11.41 -12.43 11.84
C GLY A 94 -10.00 -11.88 11.71
N VAL A 95 -9.45 -11.31 12.78
CA VAL A 95 -8.13 -10.65 12.77
C VAL A 95 -7.28 -11.15 13.93
N LEU A 96 -6.08 -11.63 13.64
CA LEU A 96 -5.12 -12.11 14.62
C LEU A 96 -3.75 -11.48 14.41
N ASN A 97 -3.00 -11.30 15.51
CA ASN A 97 -1.63 -10.84 15.49
C ASN A 97 -0.66 -11.99 15.73
N PHE A 98 0.46 -11.96 14.98
CA PHE A 98 1.49 -12.99 15.05
C PHE A 98 2.88 -12.35 15.17
N TRP A 99 3.72 -12.91 16.00
CA TRP A 99 5.16 -12.71 15.93
C TRP A 99 5.76 -13.88 15.15
N ILE A 100 6.26 -13.61 13.95
CA ILE A 100 6.73 -14.63 13.02
C ILE A 100 8.00 -15.29 13.54
N ARG A 101 7.98 -16.62 13.53
CA ARG A 101 9.11 -17.51 13.82
C ARG A 101 9.14 -18.62 12.78
N GLN A 102 10.31 -19.20 12.57
CA GLN A 102 10.45 -20.28 11.61
C GLN A 102 9.51 -21.43 11.91
N GLY A 103 8.71 -21.81 10.92
CA GLY A 103 7.73 -22.90 11.02
C GLY A 103 6.41 -22.54 11.68
N LEU A 104 6.17 -21.23 11.99
CA LEU A 104 4.90 -20.78 12.55
C LEU A 104 3.76 -21.02 11.56
N ALA A 105 2.61 -21.47 12.05
CA ALA A 105 1.41 -21.64 11.27
C ALA A 105 0.41 -20.49 11.54
N PRO A 106 -0.40 -20.09 10.55
CA PRO A 106 -1.43 -19.05 10.73
C PRO A 106 -2.69 -19.67 11.40
N ILE A 107 -2.54 -20.18 12.62
CA ILE A 107 -3.61 -20.77 13.42
C ILE A 107 -3.81 -20.03 14.74
N VAL A 108 -4.97 -20.19 15.36
CA VAL A 108 -5.33 -19.47 16.59
C VAL A 108 -4.35 -19.75 17.73
N ASP A 109 -3.88 -21.01 17.86
CA ASP A 109 -2.96 -21.40 18.93
C ASP A 109 -1.56 -20.79 18.81
N ASP A 110 -1.16 -20.42 17.61
CA ASP A 110 0.13 -19.78 17.32
C ASP A 110 0.05 -18.25 17.30
N ALA A 111 -1.16 -17.70 17.41
CA ALA A 111 -1.37 -16.26 17.54
C ALA A 111 -0.94 -15.76 18.93
N CYS A 112 -0.77 -14.45 19.04
CA CYS A 112 -0.51 -13.79 20.31
C CYS A 112 -1.65 -14.01 21.29
N HIS A 113 -1.31 -14.40 22.54
CA HIS A 113 -2.28 -14.74 23.59
C HIS A 113 -2.29 -13.80 24.80
N GLU A 114 -1.42 -12.80 24.83
CA GLU A 114 -1.28 -11.91 25.98
C GLU A 114 -2.40 -10.87 26.05
N GLN A 115 -2.65 -10.32 27.25
CA GLN A 115 -3.76 -9.39 27.51
C GLN A 115 -3.71 -8.11 26.66
N ASP A 116 -2.50 -7.69 26.24
CA ASP A 116 -2.28 -6.49 25.47
C ASP A 116 -2.31 -6.74 23.94
N CYS A 117 -2.47 -8.00 23.53
CA CYS A 117 -2.59 -8.33 22.13
C CYS A 117 -4.03 -8.10 21.66
N PRO A 118 -4.24 -7.26 20.63
CA PRO A 118 -5.58 -7.08 20.07
C PRO A 118 -6.10 -8.43 19.56
N ARG A 119 -6.96 -9.04 20.33
CA ARG A 119 -7.49 -10.37 20.06
C ARG A 119 -9.00 -10.26 19.89
N THR A 120 -9.44 -10.10 18.66
CA THR A 120 -10.86 -10.26 18.36
C THR A 120 -11.01 -11.01 17.05
N LEU A 121 -11.49 -12.26 17.16
CA LEU A 121 -11.74 -13.09 15.99
C LEU A 121 -12.83 -12.49 15.09
N ASP A 122 -13.82 -11.77 15.67
CA ASP A 122 -15.06 -11.48 14.96
C ASP A 122 -15.34 -10.01 14.62
N ASP A 123 -14.68 -9.03 15.25
CA ASP A 123 -15.15 -7.64 15.22
C ASP A 123 -14.17 -6.59 14.67
N LEU A 124 -12.89 -6.91 14.41
CA LEU A 124 -11.97 -5.92 13.88
C LEU A 124 -12.18 -5.74 12.38
N ASP A 125 -12.44 -4.50 11.99
CA ASP A 125 -12.48 -4.07 10.61
C ASP A 125 -11.09 -3.63 10.17
N MET A 126 -10.52 -4.29 9.14
CA MET A 126 -9.19 -3.94 8.61
C MET A 126 -9.19 -2.58 7.88
N GLY A 127 -10.34 -2.03 7.57
CA GLY A 127 -10.50 -0.67 7.05
C GLY A 127 -10.67 0.40 8.13
N ASP A 128 -10.78 0.03 9.43
CA ASP A 128 -10.84 1.00 10.51
C ASP A 128 -9.43 1.48 10.91
N PRO A 129 -9.17 2.80 10.91
CA PRO A 129 -7.90 3.36 11.36
C PRO A 129 -7.49 2.93 12.78
N LYS A 130 -8.45 2.64 13.64
CA LYS A 130 -8.19 2.16 15.01
C LYS A 130 -7.53 0.78 15.00
N THR A 131 -7.90 -0.09 14.06
CA THR A 131 -7.28 -1.40 13.87
C THR A 131 -5.81 -1.26 13.51
N LEU A 132 -5.49 -0.44 12.51
CA LEU A 132 -4.10 -0.14 12.14
C LEU A 132 -3.33 0.49 13.31
N LYS A 133 -3.93 1.48 14.00
CA LYS A 133 -3.32 2.14 15.16
C LYS A 133 -2.98 1.14 16.27
N GLY A 134 -3.92 0.28 16.61
CA GLY A 134 -3.73 -0.78 17.60
C GLY A 134 -2.56 -1.67 17.28
N PHE A 135 -2.50 -2.17 16.04
CA PHE A 135 -1.41 -3.01 15.55
C PHE A 135 -0.04 -2.32 15.60
N VAL A 136 0.04 -1.09 15.10
CA VAL A 136 1.29 -0.32 15.07
C VAL A 136 1.80 -0.01 16.49
N LEU A 137 0.92 0.39 17.39
CA LEU A 137 1.30 0.69 18.78
C LEU A 137 1.71 -0.57 19.54
N TRP A 138 0.97 -1.67 19.37
CA TRP A 138 1.35 -2.97 19.93
C TRP A 138 2.73 -3.41 19.44
N SER A 139 2.96 -3.34 18.13
CA SER A 139 4.24 -3.70 17.51
C SER A 139 5.41 -2.87 18.08
N ARG A 140 5.25 -1.56 18.17
CA ARG A 140 6.29 -0.67 18.72
C ARG A 140 6.57 -0.90 20.19
N THR A 141 5.56 -1.25 20.96
CA THR A 141 5.69 -1.45 22.42
C THR A 141 6.44 -2.73 22.73
N HIS A 142 6.10 -3.81 22.03
CA HIS A 142 6.62 -5.14 22.35
C HIS A 142 7.84 -5.55 21.52
N PHE A 143 8.06 -4.92 20.34
CA PHE A 143 9.11 -5.28 19.41
C PHE A 143 10.01 -4.06 19.12
N ARG A 144 10.80 -3.69 20.13
CA ARG A 144 11.69 -2.53 20.02
C ARG A 144 12.80 -2.77 19.01
N ALA A 145 13.09 -1.78 18.17
CA ALA A 145 14.13 -1.85 17.15
C ALA A 145 14.76 -0.48 16.87
N LYS A 146 15.89 -0.49 16.17
CA LYS A 146 16.55 0.72 15.66
C LYS A 146 15.81 1.27 14.43
N HIS A 147 15.26 0.38 13.61
CA HIS A 147 14.57 0.68 12.37
C HIS A 147 13.20 0.02 12.32
N PHE A 148 12.26 0.70 11.68
CA PHE A 148 10.89 0.22 11.52
C PHE A 148 10.46 0.28 10.06
N MET A 149 9.81 -0.80 9.61
CA MET A 149 9.12 -0.89 8.33
C MET A 149 7.65 -1.27 8.57
N LEU A 150 6.75 -0.64 7.82
CA LEU A 150 5.35 -1.06 7.73
C LEU A 150 5.04 -1.44 6.29
N VAL A 151 4.53 -2.64 6.09
CA VAL A 151 3.94 -3.11 4.83
C VAL A 151 2.43 -3.10 5.00
N LEU A 152 1.75 -2.49 4.06
CA LEU A 152 0.31 -2.51 3.93
C LEU A 152 -0.03 -3.38 2.71
N SER A 153 -0.52 -4.60 2.97
CA SER A 153 -0.79 -5.62 1.95
C SER A 153 -2.29 -5.85 1.80
N ALA A 154 -2.84 -5.44 0.66
CA ALA A 154 -4.25 -5.55 0.29
C ALA A 154 -4.51 -5.07 -1.13
N HIS A 155 -5.79 -5.02 -1.56
CA HIS A 155 -6.16 -4.24 -2.73
C HIS A 155 -5.85 -2.75 -2.55
N GLY A 156 -5.25 -2.13 -3.57
CA GLY A 156 -5.02 -0.70 -3.65
C GLY A 156 -5.83 -0.07 -4.80
N TYR A 157 -6.29 1.17 -4.58
CA TYR A 157 -7.11 1.91 -5.57
C TYR A 157 -6.55 3.31 -5.86
N GLY A 158 -5.43 3.66 -5.24
CA GLY A 158 -4.87 5.00 -5.36
C GLY A 158 -5.84 6.06 -4.88
N SER A 159 -6.03 7.09 -5.68
CA SER A 159 -6.84 8.27 -5.36
C SER A 159 -8.32 8.16 -5.74
N VAL A 160 -8.78 7.07 -6.34
CA VAL A 160 -10.15 6.95 -6.85
C VAL A 160 -10.73 5.58 -6.56
N LEU A 161 -11.90 5.55 -5.92
CA LEU A 161 -12.67 4.33 -5.70
C LEU A 161 -13.45 3.93 -6.95
N ARG A 162 -13.49 2.65 -7.21
CA ARG A 162 -14.20 2.09 -8.35
C ARG A 162 -15.66 1.80 -8.02
N GLN A 163 -16.58 2.08 -8.98
CA GLN A 163 -18.02 1.84 -8.86
C GLN A 163 -18.37 0.39 -8.48
N PHE A 164 -17.61 -0.59 -8.98
CA PHE A 164 -17.84 -2.02 -8.71
C PHE A 164 -17.75 -2.35 -7.22
N PHE A 165 -16.73 -1.85 -6.55
CA PHE A 165 -16.53 -2.11 -5.12
C PHE A 165 -17.54 -1.37 -4.26
N LEU A 166 -17.92 -0.14 -4.64
CA LEU A 166 -18.95 0.61 -3.93
C LEU A 166 -20.32 -0.06 -4.02
N ASN A 167 -20.69 -0.59 -5.18
CA ASN A 167 -21.95 -1.32 -5.34
C ASN A 167 -21.96 -2.57 -4.46
N ASN A 168 -20.85 -3.31 -4.37
CA ASN A 168 -20.74 -4.47 -3.50
C ASN A 168 -20.71 -4.07 -2.02
N GLN A 169 -20.06 -2.97 -1.67
CA GLN A 169 -20.06 -2.45 -0.29
C GLN A 169 -21.39 -1.83 0.13
N LEU A 170 -22.07 -1.13 -0.76
CA LEU A 170 -23.43 -0.65 -0.48
C LEU A 170 -24.40 -1.83 -0.29
N ALA A 171 -24.24 -2.91 -1.05
CA ALA A 171 -24.98 -4.14 -0.84
C ALA A 171 -24.59 -4.83 0.48
N ALA A 172 -23.33 -4.86 0.84
CA ALA A 172 -22.85 -5.38 2.11
C ALA A 172 -23.29 -4.50 3.30
N ARG A 173 -23.24 -3.15 3.17
CA ARG A 173 -23.77 -2.21 4.18
C ARG A 173 -25.28 -2.32 4.34
N ALA A 174 -26.03 -2.60 3.29
CA ALA A 174 -27.47 -2.88 3.37
C ALA A 174 -27.76 -4.18 4.15
N LYS A 175 -26.86 -5.16 4.03
CA LYS A 175 -26.95 -6.45 4.76
C LYS A 175 -26.42 -6.36 6.19
N TYR A 176 -25.43 -5.48 6.44
CA TYR A 176 -24.81 -5.25 7.73
C TYR A 176 -24.74 -3.73 7.98
N PRO A 177 -25.83 -3.09 8.47
CA PRO A 177 -25.80 -1.66 8.75
C PRO A 177 -24.73 -1.36 9.79
N PRO A 178 -23.95 -0.27 9.63
CA PRO A 178 -22.98 0.15 10.64
C PRO A 178 -23.71 0.34 11.97
N GLN A 179 -23.17 -0.22 13.03
CA GLN A 179 -23.68 0.06 14.38
C GLN A 179 -23.31 1.51 14.72
N ALA A 180 -24.24 2.43 14.45
CA ALA A 180 -24.10 3.87 14.67
C ALA A 180 -23.91 4.24 16.15
N GLU A 181 -24.02 3.29 17.08
CA GLU A 181 -24.03 3.54 18.52
C GLU A 181 -22.65 3.53 19.19
N ARG A 182 -21.57 3.15 18.52
CA ARG A 182 -20.24 3.05 19.16
C ARG A 182 -19.29 4.24 18.90
N ALA A 183 -19.65 5.18 18.04
CA ALA A 183 -18.82 6.36 17.76
C ALA A 183 -18.87 7.43 18.87
N SER A 184 -19.92 7.44 19.69
CA SER A 184 -20.13 8.46 20.75
C SER A 184 -19.29 8.24 22.00
N ASP A 185 -18.81 7.02 22.27
CA ASP A 185 -18.09 6.71 23.53
C ASP A 185 -16.58 6.98 23.48
N ALA A 186 -16.02 7.33 22.32
CA ALA A 186 -14.58 7.51 22.18
C ALA A 186 -14.11 8.97 22.15
N GLY A 187 -15.02 9.95 22.30
CA GLY A 187 -14.66 11.37 22.35
C GLY A 187 -14.01 11.89 21.04
N ILE A 188 -14.24 11.22 19.93
CA ILE A 188 -13.84 11.65 18.60
C ILE A 188 -15.09 12.21 17.94
N ASP A 189 -15.12 13.52 17.71
CA ASP A 189 -16.17 14.14 16.92
C ASP A 189 -16.29 13.39 15.57
N PRO A 190 -17.51 12.98 15.16
CA PRO A 190 -17.73 12.41 13.86
C PRO A 190 -17.65 13.52 12.82
N GLU A 191 -16.44 14.03 12.56
CA GLU A 191 -16.22 14.83 11.36
C GLU A 191 -16.38 13.89 10.16
N PRO A 192 -17.17 14.26 9.15
CA PRO A 192 -17.30 13.51 7.91
C PRO A 192 -15.98 13.60 7.15
N GLU A 193 -15.09 12.66 7.40
CA GLU A 193 -13.75 12.66 6.82
C GLU A 193 -13.78 11.97 5.47
N GLY A 194 -13.62 12.75 4.40
CA GLY A 194 -13.28 12.27 3.08
C GLY A 194 -11.79 11.92 2.98
N GLY A 195 -11.46 10.82 2.35
CA GLY A 195 -10.07 10.37 2.17
C GLY A 195 -9.96 9.29 1.10
N TYR A 196 -8.75 8.91 0.74
CA TYR A 196 -8.46 7.88 -0.26
C TYR A 196 -8.51 6.48 0.30
N SER A 197 -9.02 5.56 -0.53
CA SER A 197 -9.06 4.16 -0.18
C SER A 197 -7.73 3.49 -0.48
N PHE A 198 -7.24 2.75 0.49
CA PHE A 198 -6.07 1.90 0.36
C PHE A 198 -6.46 0.42 0.54
N ILE A 199 -7.19 0.08 1.58
CA ILE A 199 -7.63 -1.28 1.88
C ILE A 199 -9.15 -1.33 1.83
N SER A 200 -9.71 -2.30 1.10
CA SER A 200 -11.09 -2.67 1.26
C SER A 200 -11.21 -3.80 2.28
N SER A 201 -12.11 -3.66 3.22
CA SER A 201 -12.61 -4.75 4.03
C SER A 201 -14.07 -5.01 3.68
N ASP A 202 -14.66 -6.03 4.26
CA ASP A 202 -16.10 -6.29 4.07
C ASP A 202 -16.99 -5.13 4.56
N ARG A 203 -16.44 -4.20 5.34
CA ARG A 203 -17.20 -3.16 6.04
C ARG A 203 -16.78 -1.74 5.72
N SER A 204 -15.49 -1.45 5.52
CA SER A 204 -14.98 -0.09 5.33
C SER A 204 -13.69 -0.04 4.50
N PHE A 205 -13.22 1.18 4.25
CA PHE A 205 -11.95 1.45 3.59
C PHE A 205 -10.99 2.14 4.55
N LEU A 206 -9.73 1.75 4.53
CA LEU A 206 -8.67 2.49 5.19
C LEU A 206 -8.14 3.56 4.23
N TYR A 207 -8.37 4.82 4.55
CA TYR A 207 -8.00 5.94 3.70
C TYR A 207 -6.55 6.37 3.93
N VAL A 208 -5.88 6.88 2.87
CA VAL A 208 -4.49 7.36 2.94
C VAL A 208 -4.32 8.45 4.01
N ARG A 209 -5.30 9.34 4.16
CA ARG A 209 -5.31 10.37 5.20
C ARG A 209 -5.31 9.78 6.61
N ASP A 210 -6.07 8.71 6.83
CA ASP A 210 -6.11 8.05 8.12
C ASP A 210 -4.82 7.29 8.41
N VAL A 211 -4.24 6.64 7.39
CA VAL A 211 -2.89 6.08 7.47
C VAL A 211 -1.90 7.18 7.86
N SER A 212 -1.95 8.34 7.22
CA SER A 212 -1.10 9.50 7.54
C SER A 212 -1.25 9.94 9.00
N LYS A 213 -2.48 10.10 9.48
CA LYS A 213 -2.78 10.47 10.89
C LYS A 213 -2.23 9.43 11.88
N VAL A 214 -2.52 8.15 11.65
CA VAL A 214 -2.05 7.06 12.51
C VAL A 214 -0.53 7.02 12.58
N LEU A 215 0.14 7.04 11.43
CA LEU A 215 1.58 6.90 11.37
C LEU A 215 2.31 8.14 11.89
N THR A 216 1.81 9.36 11.64
CA THR A 216 2.41 10.58 12.18
C THR A 216 2.33 10.60 13.72
N GLN A 217 1.25 10.10 14.30
CA GLN A 217 1.12 9.97 15.76
C GLN A 217 2.02 8.86 16.32
N ALA A 218 2.07 7.72 15.63
CA ALA A 218 2.86 6.57 16.08
C ALA A 218 4.36 6.77 15.85
N PHE A 219 4.77 7.43 14.79
CA PHE A 219 6.15 7.67 14.37
C PHE A 219 6.40 9.16 14.08
N PRO A 220 6.45 10.02 15.11
CA PRO A 220 6.67 11.45 14.90
C PRO A 220 8.00 11.70 14.20
N GLN A 221 8.09 12.81 13.45
CA GLN A 221 9.29 13.24 12.75
C GLN A 221 9.84 12.22 11.73
N ARG A 222 8.97 11.51 11.02
CA ARG A 222 9.33 10.43 10.09
C ARG A 222 10.15 9.31 10.76
N GLY A 223 9.73 8.93 11.96
CA GLY A 223 10.39 7.86 12.71
C GLY A 223 10.20 6.45 12.13
N LEU A 224 9.33 6.29 11.13
CA LEU A 224 9.24 5.09 10.30
C LEU A 224 10.30 5.20 9.18
N ASP A 225 11.15 4.20 9.03
CA ASP A 225 12.18 4.22 7.99
C ASP A 225 11.58 3.93 6.61
N LEU A 226 10.63 2.99 6.53
CA LEU A 226 10.05 2.53 5.29
C LEU A 226 8.55 2.24 5.44
N LEU A 227 7.74 2.95 4.65
CA LEU A 227 6.32 2.63 4.41
C LEU A 227 6.19 1.98 3.04
N ALA A 228 5.57 0.84 2.98
CA ALA A 228 5.55 0.00 1.80
C ALA A 228 4.13 -0.45 1.48
N PHE A 229 3.76 -0.37 0.21
CA PHE A 229 2.46 -0.77 -0.29
C PHE A 229 2.63 -1.99 -1.20
N ASP A 230 2.26 -3.15 -0.72
CA ASP A 230 2.00 -4.35 -1.52
C ASP A 230 0.53 -4.26 -1.97
N SER A 231 0.30 -3.31 -2.88
CA SER A 231 -1.06 -2.86 -3.25
C SER A 231 -1.03 -2.02 -4.52
N CYS A 232 -1.97 -2.27 -5.42
CA CYS A 232 -2.09 -1.59 -6.70
C CYS A 232 -2.25 -0.06 -6.57
N LEU A 233 -1.72 0.70 -7.52
CA LEU A 233 -2.04 2.12 -7.77
C LEU A 233 -1.66 3.11 -6.66
N MET A 234 -0.85 2.70 -5.68
CA MET A 234 -0.48 3.57 -4.55
C MET A 234 0.64 4.55 -4.86
N GLY A 235 1.35 4.38 -6.00
CA GLY A 235 2.45 5.23 -6.48
C GLY A 235 2.00 6.54 -7.13
N SER A 236 0.99 7.23 -6.57
CA SER A 236 0.56 8.54 -7.06
C SER A 236 1.13 9.68 -6.20
N ILE A 237 1.31 10.87 -6.82
CA ILE A 237 1.77 12.07 -6.11
C ILE A 237 0.80 12.46 -4.99
N GLU A 238 -0.50 12.28 -5.18
CA GLU A 238 -1.52 12.57 -4.19
C GLU A 238 -1.30 11.74 -2.93
N SER A 239 -1.16 10.42 -3.10
CA SER A 239 -0.92 9.49 -1.99
C SER A 239 0.43 9.73 -1.32
N ALA A 240 1.50 9.82 -2.13
CA ALA A 240 2.85 10.00 -1.62
C ALA A 240 3.00 11.33 -0.85
N TYR A 241 2.40 12.40 -1.37
CA TYR A 241 2.47 13.72 -0.75
C TYR A 241 1.69 13.79 0.57
N GLU A 242 0.54 13.12 0.68
CA GLU A 242 -0.20 13.00 1.93
C GLU A 242 0.60 12.26 3.00
N LEU A 243 1.36 11.23 2.59
CA LEU A 243 2.15 10.38 3.48
C LEU A 243 3.59 10.89 3.72
N ARG A 244 4.01 12.02 3.14
CA ARG A 244 5.43 12.48 3.18
C ARG A 244 6.02 12.71 4.57
N ASN A 245 5.17 12.89 5.57
CA ASN A 245 5.60 13.12 6.95
C ASN A 245 5.58 11.85 7.82
N THR A 246 5.21 10.69 7.26
CA THR A 246 5.05 9.44 8.00
C THR A 246 6.32 8.60 8.03
N ALA A 247 7.01 8.49 6.91
CA ALA A 247 8.19 7.65 6.74
C ALA A 247 9.29 8.40 5.99
N ARG A 248 10.51 7.87 6.03
CA ARG A 248 11.66 8.41 5.27
C ARG A 248 11.59 8.00 3.79
N LEU A 249 11.19 6.77 3.55
CA LEU A 249 11.00 6.22 2.21
C LEU A 249 9.60 5.62 2.09
N ILE A 250 9.03 5.72 0.89
CA ILE A 250 7.81 5.01 0.50
C ILE A 250 8.16 4.10 -0.68
N ILE A 251 7.64 2.86 -0.67
CA ILE A 251 7.64 1.96 -1.83
C ILE A 251 6.21 1.78 -2.29
N ALA A 252 5.95 2.00 -3.58
CA ALA A 252 4.62 1.83 -4.16
C ALA A 252 4.69 1.62 -5.67
N ASP A 253 3.68 0.96 -6.23
CA ASP A 253 3.47 0.84 -7.67
C ASP A 253 2.51 1.93 -8.18
N GLU A 254 2.76 2.42 -9.39
CA GLU A 254 1.86 3.33 -10.10
C GLU A 254 0.68 2.61 -10.75
N ASP A 255 0.86 1.34 -11.06
CA ASP A 255 -0.10 0.47 -11.74
C ASP A 255 -0.59 -0.66 -10.84
N ARG A 256 -1.14 -1.70 -11.46
CA ARG A 256 -1.59 -2.90 -10.77
C ARG A 256 -0.43 -3.82 -10.47
N GLU A 257 -0.33 -4.26 -9.25
CA GLU A 257 0.62 -5.29 -8.89
C GLU A 257 0.14 -6.68 -9.35
N SER A 258 1.10 -7.54 -9.61
CA SER A 258 0.84 -8.96 -9.85
C SER A 258 0.15 -9.59 -8.64
N ILE A 259 -0.81 -10.49 -8.87
CA ILE A 259 -1.44 -11.26 -7.80
C ILE A 259 -0.46 -12.10 -6.98
N GLN A 260 0.73 -12.36 -7.52
CA GLN A 260 1.81 -13.05 -6.79
C GLN A 260 2.45 -12.16 -5.73
N GLY A 261 2.21 -10.85 -5.75
CA GLY A 261 2.71 -9.89 -4.78
C GLY A 261 4.22 -9.92 -4.61
N TRP A 262 4.67 -9.58 -3.43
CA TRP A 262 6.08 -9.48 -3.09
C TRP A 262 6.70 -10.83 -2.73
N ASP A 263 8.05 -10.94 -2.83
CA ASP A 263 8.80 -12.09 -2.34
C ASP A 263 9.06 -11.99 -0.83
N TYR A 264 8.03 -12.33 -0.04
CA TYR A 264 8.13 -12.30 1.42
C TYR A 264 9.17 -13.27 1.98
N SER A 265 9.42 -14.37 1.28
CA SER A 265 10.50 -15.31 1.64
C SER A 265 11.88 -14.66 1.48
N ASP A 266 12.12 -13.96 0.36
CA ASP A 266 13.37 -13.23 0.15
C ASP A 266 13.53 -12.07 1.14
N LEU A 267 12.48 -11.30 1.38
CA LEU A 267 12.47 -10.21 2.36
C LEU A 267 12.91 -10.70 3.74
N ALA A 268 12.27 -11.76 4.24
CA ALA A 268 12.56 -12.31 5.55
C ALA A 268 13.98 -12.92 5.63
N ASN A 269 14.41 -13.64 4.58
CA ASN A 269 15.77 -14.19 4.50
C ASN A 269 16.84 -13.11 4.40
N TYR A 270 16.60 -12.04 3.64
CA TYR A 270 17.52 -10.91 3.53
C TYR A 270 17.71 -10.21 4.86
N LEU A 271 16.63 -9.95 5.59
CA LEU A 271 16.68 -9.35 6.93
C LEU A 271 17.37 -10.24 7.95
N SER A 272 17.21 -11.56 7.84
CA SER A 272 17.79 -12.56 8.73
C SER A 272 19.19 -12.98 8.34
N SER A 273 19.75 -12.51 7.22
CA SER A 273 21.10 -12.84 6.78
C SER A 273 22.16 -12.16 7.65
N ASP A 274 23.26 -12.88 7.89
CA ASP A 274 24.39 -12.36 8.63
C ASP A 274 25.02 -11.16 7.89
N GLY A 275 25.61 -10.24 8.63
CA GLY A 275 26.33 -9.09 8.08
C GLY A 275 25.95 -7.76 8.74
N ALA A 276 26.37 -6.66 8.12
CA ALA A 276 26.11 -5.33 8.62
C ALA A 276 24.61 -4.99 8.62
N LEU A 277 24.21 -4.11 9.52
CA LEU A 277 22.87 -3.54 9.58
C LEU A 277 22.45 -3.01 8.20
N LYS A 278 21.32 -3.49 7.65
CA LYS A 278 20.78 -3.02 6.38
C LYS A 278 20.11 -1.66 6.61
N SER A 279 20.38 -0.70 5.75
CA SER A 279 19.64 0.57 5.73
C SER A 279 18.25 0.41 5.12
N GLY A 280 17.34 1.35 5.39
CA GLY A 280 16.03 1.39 4.76
C GLY A 280 16.13 1.45 3.22
N GLN A 281 17.12 2.17 2.69
CA GLN A 281 17.35 2.24 1.24
C GLN A 281 17.79 0.88 0.65
N GLN A 282 18.71 0.17 1.31
CA GLN A 282 19.14 -1.17 0.86
C GLN A 282 17.98 -2.15 0.86
N LEU A 283 17.13 -2.09 1.89
CA LEU A 283 15.94 -2.92 1.99
C LEU A 283 14.94 -2.59 0.89
N ALA A 284 14.67 -1.29 0.65
CA ALA A 284 13.80 -0.83 -0.42
C ALA A 284 14.29 -1.29 -1.81
N MET A 285 15.57 -1.14 -2.08
CA MET A 285 16.19 -1.58 -3.35
C MET A 285 16.11 -3.11 -3.52
N ARG A 286 16.27 -3.87 -2.43
CA ARG A 286 16.13 -5.34 -2.47
C ARG A 286 14.71 -5.75 -2.83
N ILE A 287 13.71 -5.14 -2.20
CA ILE A 287 12.29 -5.41 -2.47
C ILE A 287 11.97 -5.10 -3.94
N ALA A 288 12.34 -3.91 -4.41
CA ALA A 288 12.06 -3.50 -5.79
C ALA A 288 12.75 -4.41 -6.82
N ALA A 289 14.00 -4.83 -6.56
CA ALA A 289 14.72 -5.75 -7.44
C ALA A 289 14.03 -7.12 -7.52
N ARG A 290 13.61 -7.67 -6.38
CA ARG A 290 12.94 -8.99 -6.36
C ARG A 290 11.54 -8.95 -6.93
N TYR A 291 10.83 -7.84 -6.77
CA TYR A 291 9.55 -7.62 -7.43
C TYR A 291 9.72 -7.58 -8.96
N SER A 292 10.72 -6.85 -9.47
CA SER A 292 11.03 -6.78 -10.90
C SER A 292 11.45 -8.13 -11.50
N ASP A 293 12.08 -9.02 -10.74
CA ASP A 293 12.38 -10.38 -11.17
C ASP A 293 11.10 -11.21 -11.42
N ARG A 294 10.02 -10.90 -10.70
CA ARG A 294 8.72 -11.58 -10.83
C ARG A 294 7.81 -10.94 -11.87
N ASP A 295 7.81 -9.60 -11.91
CA ASP A 295 7.04 -8.80 -12.87
C ASP A 295 7.91 -7.69 -13.45
N SER A 296 8.51 -7.98 -14.63
CA SER A 296 9.42 -7.06 -15.30
C SER A 296 8.74 -5.87 -15.97
N ASN A 297 7.40 -5.85 -16.02
CA ASN A 297 6.68 -4.81 -16.74
C ASN A 297 6.50 -3.53 -15.92
N TRP A 298 6.52 -3.63 -14.60
CA TRP A 298 6.14 -2.55 -13.70
C TRP A 298 7.12 -2.43 -12.52
N PRO A 299 8.06 -1.49 -12.56
CA PRO A 299 9.00 -1.31 -11.47
C PRO A 299 8.35 -0.59 -10.29
N LEU A 300 8.56 -1.09 -9.08
CA LEU A 300 8.20 -0.36 -7.87
C LEU A 300 9.00 0.94 -7.76
N SER A 301 8.33 2.04 -7.44
CA SER A 301 8.95 3.32 -7.16
C SER A 301 9.39 3.41 -5.70
N ILE A 302 10.66 3.79 -5.48
CA ILE A 302 11.21 4.10 -4.16
C ILE A 302 11.30 5.61 -4.02
N ILE A 303 10.48 6.17 -3.15
CA ILE A 303 10.21 7.59 -3.04
C ILE A 303 10.87 8.16 -1.78
N ALA A 304 11.82 9.10 -1.93
CA ALA A 304 12.40 9.86 -0.83
C ALA A 304 11.43 10.97 -0.40
N THR A 305 10.75 10.77 0.71
CA THR A 305 9.61 11.62 1.13
C THR A 305 10.01 13.07 1.42
N GLU A 306 11.23 13.31 1.86
CA GLU A 306 11.74 14.65 2.15
C GLU A 306 11.81 15.58 0.93
N ARG A 307 11.74 15.00 -0.28
CA ARG A 307 11.86 15.73 -1.56
C ARG A 307 10.53 15.90 -2.30
N LEU A 308 9.45 15.34 -1.77
CA LEU A 308 8.13 15.42 -2.41
C LEU A 308 7.56 16.84 -2.52
N ASP A 309 7.95 17.75 -1.63
CA ASP A 309 7.56 19.15 -1.75
C ASP A 309 8.04 19.79 -3.06
N ALA A 310 9.21 19.40 -3.56
CA ALA A 310 9.74 19.88 -4.84
C ALA A 310 8.93 19.36 -6.02
N VAL A 311 8.52 18.08 -6.01
CA VAL A 311 7.66 17.50 -7.05
C VAL A 311 6.30 18.16 -7.04
N ALA A 312 5.68 18.29 -5.88
CA ALA A 312 4.36 18.90 -5.74
C ALA A 312 4.36 20.39 -6.17
N ALA A 313 5.41 21.14 -5.83
CA ALA A 313 5.55 22.52 -6.23
C ALA A 313 5.74 22.65 -7.75
N SER A 314 6.69 21.91 -8.34
CA SER A 314 6.98 22.00 -9.78
C SER A 314 5.79 21.55 -10.64
N LEU A 315 5.06 20.50 -10.22
CA LEU A 315 3.86 20.06 -10.92
C LEU A 315 2.71 21.08 -10.80
N SER A 316 2.58 21.72 -9.64
CA SER A 316 1.61 22.81 -9.44
C SER A 316 1.95 24.03 -10.30
N ASP A 317 3.24 24.39 -10.44
CA ASP A 317 3.71 25.48 -11.29
C ASP A 317 3.47 25.17 -12.77
N LEU A 318 3.81 23.96 -13.21
CA LEU A 318 3.50 23.46 -14.54
C LEU A 318 1.99 23.58 -14.83
N GLY A 319 1.14 23.13 -13.91
CA GLY A 319 -0.32 23.23 -14.04
C GLY A 319 -0.79 24.67 -14.23
N ARG A 320 -0.26 25.63 -13.43
CA ARG A 320 -0.58 27.06 -13.58
C ARG A 320 -0.16 27.62 -14.91
N ASP A 321 0.97 27.24 -15.44
CA ASP A 321 1.49 27.75 -16.71
C ASP A 321 0.82 27.09 -17.92
N LEU A 322 0.47 25.81 -17.85
CA LEU A 322 -0.40 25.15 -18.80
C LEU A 322 -1.76 25.85 -18.87
N ARG A 323 -2.36 26.15 -17.73
CA ARG A 323 -3.63 26.87 -17.64
C ARG A 323 -3.58 28.24 -18.34
N LYS A 324 -2.48 29.00 -18.18
CA LYS A 324 -2.31 30.31 -18.81
C LYS A 324 -2.09 30.20 -20.32
N SER A 325 -1.21 29.26 -20.71
CA SER A 325 -0.69 29.15 -22.07
C SER A 325 -1.62 28.38 -23.00
N CYS A 326 -2.38 27.41 -22.47
CA CYS A 326 -3.21 26.50 -23.25
C CYS A 326 -4.69 26.95 -23.36
N LYS A 327 -4.96 28.23 -23.25
CA LYS A 327 -6.26 28.83 -23.64
C LYS A 327 -6.45 28.87 -25.17
N GLN A 328 -5.34 28.72 -25.93
CA GLN A 328 -5.39 28.71 -27.40
C GLN A 328 -5.78 27.29 -27.88
N PRO A 329 -6.64 27.21 -28.93
CA PRO A 329 -7.08 25.90 -29.45
C PRO A 329 -5.95 24.94 -29.87
N THR A 330 -4.84 25.47 -30.38
CA THR A 330 -3.67 24.69 -30.77
C THR A 330 -3.06 23.97 -29.58
N CYS A 331 -2.88 24.63 -28.46
CA CYS A 331 -2.34 24.04 -27.25
C CYS A 331 -3.33 23.04 -26.62
N ALA A 332 -4.62 23.35 -26.59
CA ALA A 332 -5.64 22.42 -26.12
C ALA A 332 -5.64 21.10 -26.92
N LYS A 333 -5.55 21.23 -28.28
CA LYS A 333 -5.43 20.07 -29.17
C LYS A 333 -4.16 19.26 -28.91
N ALA A 334 -3.04 19.94 -28.68
CA ALA A 334 -1.78 19.27 -28.34
C ALA A 334 -1.88 18.53 -27.02
N LEU A 335 -2.49 19.12 -25.97
CA LEU A 335 -2.73 18.47 -24.69
C LEU A 335 -3.62 17.22 -24.80
N ASN A 336 -4.69 17.29 -25.60
CA ASN A 336 -5.55 16.12 -25.84
C ASN A 336 -4.77 14.98 -26.53
N ALA A 337 -3.94 15.33 -27.53
CA ALA A 337 -3.09 14.35 -28.20
C ALA A 337 -2.04 13.74 -27.25
N ILE A 338 -1.45 14.55 -26.38
CA ILE A 338 -0.52 14.09 -25.34
C ILE A 338 -1.24 13.16 -24.36
N ARG A 339 -2.43 13.59 -23.81
CA ARG A 339 -3.21 12.74 -22.90
C ARG A 339 -3.57 11.39 -23.50
N GLY A 340 -3.82 11.32 -24.80
CA GLY A 340 -4.10 10.09 -25.54
C GLY A 340 -2.86 9.21 -25.83
N SER A 341 -1.63 9.71 -25.62
CA SER A 341 -0.38 9.00 -25.94
C SER A 341 0.54 8.75 -24.74
N VAL A 342 0.27 9.36 -23.59
CA VAL A 342 1.03 9.12 -22.36
C VAL A 342 0.72 7.76 -21.75
N ARG A 343 1.65 7.27 -20.94
CA ARG A 343 1.41 6.10 -20.10
C ARG A 343 0.33 6.40 -19.08
N VAL A 344 -0.67 5.54 -19.01
CA VAL A 344 -1.86 5.73 -18.18
C VAL A 344 -2.13 4.51 -17.32
N PHE A 345 -2.70 4.73 -16.16
CA PHE A 345 -3.01 3.73 -15.16
C PHE A 345 -4.45 3.83 -14.68
N GLY A 346 -4.97 2.72 -14.20
CA GLY A 346 -6.30 2.64 -13.64
C GLY A 346 -6.65 1.22 -13.23
N ALA A 347 -7.69 1.05 -12.43
CA ALA A 347 -8.17 -0.26 -12.06
C ALA A 347 -8.78 -1.00 -13.27
N GLU A 348 -8.80 -2.33 -13.22
CA GLU A 348 -9.32 -3.17 -14.30
C GLU A 348 -10.79 -2.83 -14.65
N ASN A 349 -11.11 -2.77 -15.96
CA ASN A 349 -12.43 -2.37 -16.49
C ASN A 349 -12.90 -0.99 -15.98
N SER A 350 -12.04 -0.09 -15.59
CA SER A 350 -12.33 1.30 -15.22
C SER A 350 -11.69 2.28 -16.20
N VAL A 351 -12.06 3.55 -16.04
CA VAL A 351 -11.40 4.64 -16.77
C VAL A 351 -9.95 4.73 -16.31
N LEU A 352 -9.03 4.87 -17.28
CA LEU A 352 -7.62 5.12 -17.02
C LEU A 352 -7.45 6.60 -16.69
N ASP A 353 -7.45 6.92 -15.42
CA ASP A 353 -7.58 8.28 -14.88
C ASP A 353 -6.27 8.88 -14.36
N LYS A 354 -5.22 8.08 -14.26
CA LYS A 354 -3.90 8.51 -13.82
C LYS A 354 -2.92 8.49 -14.97
N VAL A 355 -2.05 9.45 -15.02
CA VAL A 355 -0.96 9.51 -16.00
C VAL A 355 0.38 9.46 -15.27
N ASP A 356 1.36 8.80 -15.91
CA ASP A 356 2.75 8.85 -15.51
C ASP A 356 3.29 10.27 -15.72
N ILE A 357 3.75 10.92 -14.64
CA ILE A 357 4.22 12.31 -14.66
C ILE A 357 5.45 12.44 -15.59
N ARG A 358 6.36 11.47 -15.59
CA ARG A 358 7.56 11.49 -16.45
C ARG A 358 7.19 11.36 -17.92
N SER A 359 6.29 10.43 -18.25
CA SER A 359 5.77 10.27 -19.61
C SER A 359 5.08 11.54 -20.09
N PHE A 360 4.25 12.16 -19.25
CA PHE A 360 3.57 13.42 -19.56
C PHE A 360 4.57 14.56 -19.80
N ALA A 361 5.54 14.73 -18.91
CA ALA A 361 6.58 15.74 -19.04
C ALA A 361 7.40 15.55 -20.35
N THR A 362 7.79 14.32 -20.66
CA THR A 362 8.54 14.00 -21.90
C THR A 362 7.73 14.33 -23.14
N GLN A 363 6.45 13.97 -23.17
CA GLN A 363 5.57 14.26 -24.29
C GLN A 363 5.34 15.77 -24.49
N LEU A 364 5.19 16.53 -23.38
CA LEU A 364 5.09 17.98 -23.41
C LEU A 364 6.35 18.61 -24.02
N ALA A 365 7.53 18.16 -23.61
CA ALA A 365 8.80 18.68 -24.12
C ALA A 365 8.99 18.43 -25.62
N ALA A 366 8.43 17.34 -26.15
CA ALA A 366 8.57 16.93 -27.54
C ALA A 366 7.61 17.63 -28.53
N LYS A 367 6.58 18.35 -28.03
CA LYS A 367 5.56 18.97 -28.88
C LYS A 367 5.93 20.42 -29.22
N GLU A 368 6.04 20.72 -30.53
CA GLU A 368 6.32 22.08 -31.04
C GLU A 368 5.17 23.06 -30.77
N ASP A 369 3.93 22.57 -30.74
CA ASP A 369 2.71 23.36 -30.45
C ASP A 369 2.58 23.78 -28.99
N VAL A 370 3.46 23.27 -28.12
CA VAL A 370 3.52 23.67 -26.71
C VAL A 370 4.47 24.86 -26.54
N PRO A 371 4.04 25.95 -25.88
CA PRO A 371 4.86 27.14 -25.69
C PRO A 371 6.20 26.83 -25.00
N LYS A 372 7.29 27.49 -25.48
CA LYS A 372 8.65 27.25 -24.93
C LYS A 372 8.77 27.45 -23.42
N GLY A 373 7.99 28.37 -22.83
CA GLY A 373 7.98 28.57 -21.37
C GLY A 373 7.56 27.32 -20.59
N ILE A 374 6.72 26.47 -21.17
CA ILE A 374 6.33 25.18 -20.58
C ILE A 374 7.50 24.20 -20.52
N GLN A 375 8.45 24.27 -21.46
CA GLN A 375 9.61 23.40 -21.46
C GLN A 375 10.55 23.63 -20.26
N ASP A 376 10.59 24.84 -19.72
CA ASP A 376 11.36 25.15 -18.51
C ASP A 376 10.70 24.49 -17.29
N GLU A 377 9.37 24.58 -17.18
CA GLU A 377 8.60 23.91 -16.11
C GLU A 377 8.72 22.40 -16.20
N VAL A 378 8.65 21.84 -17.41
CA VAL A 378 8.88 20.39 -17.63
C VAL A 378 10.25 19.97 -17.11
N ARG A 379 11.31 20.76 -17.37
CA ARG A 379 12.66 20.45 -16.84
C ARG A 379 12.70 20.49 -15.31
N LEU A 380 11.95 21.39 -14.67
CA LEU A 380 11.86 21.45 -13.22
C LEU A 380 11.13 20.23 -12.66
N VAL A 381 10.01 19.81 -13.26
CA VAL A 381 9.29 18.60 -12.89
C VAL A 381 10.19 17.35 -13.02
N THR A 382 10.86 17.18 -14.15
CA THR A 382 11.74 16.03 -14.38
C THR A 382 12.89 15.99 -13.36
N ARG A 383 13.52 17.14 -13.10
CA ARG A 383 14.60 17.26 -12.10
C ARG A 383 14.10 16.94 -10.68
N ALA A 384 12.89 17.39 -10.35
CA ALA A 384 12.28 17.11 -9.04
C ALA A 384 12.01 15.61 -8.89
N LEU A 385 11.48 14.94 -9.92
CA LEU A 385 11.30 13.49 -9.93
C LEU A 385 12.63 12.76 -9.78
N ASP A 386 13.66 13.12 -10.55
CA ASP A 386 14.99 12.49 -10.50
C ASP A 386 15.65 12.66 -9.12
N GLY A 387 15.37 13.79 -8.45
CA GLY A 387 15.85 14.02 -7.10
C GLY A 387 15.07 13.27 -6.01
N THR A 388 13.85 12.82 -6.30
CA THR A 388 12.93 12.22 -5.33
C THR A 388 12.89 10.71 -5.43
N LEU A 389 12.98 10.18 -6.66
CA LEU A 389 12.95 8.74 -6.91
C LEU A 389 14.36 8.15 -6.80
N LEU A 390 14.50 7.16 -5.94
CA LEU A 390 15.76 6.43 -5.85
C LEU A 390 15.85 5.37 -6.96
N PRO A 391 17.06 5.04 -7.44
CA PRO A 391 17.24 3.94 -8.38
C PRO A 391 16.69 2.65 -7.78
N SER A 392 15.75 2.00 -8.43
CA SER A 392 15.15 0.76 -7.95
C SER A 392 15.70 -0.47 -8.67
N VAL A 393 15.83 -0.42 -9.99
CA VAL A 393 16.40 -1.51 -10.83
C VAL A 393 16.95 -0.88 -12.11
N PRO A 394 17.90 -1.53 -12.81
CA PRO A 394 18.19 -1.19 -14.19
C PRO A 394 16.88 -1.22 -15.00
N GLU A 395 16.69 -0.26 -15.90
CA GLU A 395 15.49 -0.14 -16.73
C GLU A 395 15.10 -1.49 -17.34
N SER A 396 14.19 -2.20 -16.68
CA SER A 396 13.64 -3.46 -17.16
C SER A 396 12.39 -3.13 -17.97
N GLY A 397 12.28 -3.68 -19.16
CA GLY A 397 11.12 -3.44 -20.02
C GLY A 397 10.98 -2.04 -20.61
N GLY A 398 11.99 -1.16 -20.46
CA GLY A 398 11.98 0.21 -21.01
C GLY A 398 11.20 1.23 -20.19
N PHE A 399 10.83 0.91 -18.94
CA PHE A 399 10.12 1.82 -18.05
C PHE A 399 10.99 2.20 -16.85
N SER A 400 11.14 3.50 -16.63
CA SER A 400 11.78 4.05 -15.43
C SER A 400 10.73 4.25 -14.33
N PRO A 401 11.06 4.04 -13.05
CA PRO A 401 10.20 4.39 -11.94
C PRO A 401 9.74 5.85 -12.02
N SER A 402 8.48 6.11 -11.71
CA SER A 402 7.88 7.44 -11.73
C SER A 402 6.86 7.60 -10.62
N LEU A 403 6.04 8.61 -10.71
CA LEU A 403 4.82 8.83 -9.95
C LEU A 403 3.69 9.10 -10.92
N SER A 404 2.53 8.58 -10.63
CA SER A 404 1.32 8.97 -11.35
C SER A 404 0.70 10.23 -10.75
N VAL A 405 -0.15 10.90 -11.54
CA VAL A 405 -1.01 12.00 -11.12
C VAL A 405 -2.40 11.82 -11.72
N TYR A 406 -3.42 12.19 -10.98
CA TYR A 406 -4.80 12.20 -11.48
C TYR A 406 -4.94 13.15 -12.66
N PHE A 407 -5.38 12.62 -13.79
CA PHE A 407 -5.63 13.36 -15.03
C PHE A 407 -6.67 12.60 -15.86
N PRO A 408 -7.98 12.77 -15.61
CA PRO A 408 -9.03 12.14 -16.43
C PRO A 408 -8.97 12.64 -17.87
N ALA A 409 -9.29 11.76 -18.82
CA ALA A 409 -9.18 12.10 -20.23
C ALA A 409 -10.29 13.05 -20.70
N SER A 410 -11.46 13.02 -20.05
CA SER A 410 -12.63 13.83 -20.41
C SER A 410 -13.45 14.23 -19.19
N LYS A 411 -14.34 15.23 -19.39
CA LYS A 411 -15.36 15.58 -18.39
C LYS A 411 -16.29 14.40 -18.10
N SER A 412 -16.62 13.59 -19.11
CA SER A 412 -17.45 12.41 -18.93
C SER A 412 -16.77 11.40 -18.02
N ASP A 413 -15.47 11.14 -18.22
CA ASP A 413 -14.67 10.25 -17.37
C ASP A 413 -14.60 10.76 -15.94
N TYR A 414 -14.34 12.07 -15.76
CA TYR A 414 -14.35 12.71 -14.45
C TYR A 414 -15.70 12.53 -13.77
N CYS A 415 -16.79 12.84 -14.47
CA CYS A 415 -18.14 12.79 -13.91
C CYS A 415 -18.59 11.34 -13.58
N ALA A 416 -18.16 10.35 -14.38
CA ALA A 416 -18.41 8.95 -14.09
C ALA A 416 -17.71 8.46 -12.80
N GLN A 417 -16.63 9.15 -12.41
CA GLN A 417 -15.82 8.79 -11.23
C GLN A 417 -16.05 9.74 -10.05
N ARG A 418 -16.63 10.93 -10.26
CA ARG A 418 -16.74 12.00 -9.27
C ARG A 418 -17.29 11.54 -7.91
N ILE A 419 -18.32 10.72 -7.93
CA ILE A 419 -18.92 10.17 -6.70
C ILE A 419 -17.97 9.28 -5.91
N TYR A 420 -16.86 8.90 -6.53
CA TYR A 420 -15.81 8.03 -5.99
C TYR A 420 -14.48 8.77 -5.82
N ASP A 421 -14.41 10.03 -6.31
CA ASP A 421 -13.25 10.89 -6.13
C ASP A 421 -13.18 11.37 -4.69
N GLN A 422 -12.37 10.67 -3.92
CA GLN A 422 -12.08 11.01 -2.53
C GLN A 422 -10.88 11.96 -2.40
N GLY A 423 -10.31 12.41 -3.53
CA GLY A 423 -9.23 13.37 -3.59
C GLY A 423 -9.63 14.79 -3.35
N GLY A 424 -10.93 15.03 -3.39
CA GLY A 424 -11.48 16.37 -3.28
C GLY A 424 -11.21 17.24 -4.51
N TYR A 425 -10.97 16.61 -5.68
CA TYR A 425 -10.94 17.34 -6.95
C TYR A 425 -12.35 17.82 -7.32
N ALA A 426 -12.64 19.09 -7.16
CA ALA A 426 -13.89 19.70 -7.63
C ALA A 426 -13.66 20.32 -9.02
N LEU A 427 -13.61 19.51 -10.07
CA LEU A 427 -13.12 19.94 -11.39
C LEU A 427 -14.20 20.44 -12.33
N ALA A 428 -15.43 19.91 -12.28
CA ALA A 428 -16.49 20.28 -13.19
C ALA A 428 -17.87 20.03 -12.57
N ASP A 429 -18.87 20.76 -13.05
CA ASP A 429 -20.27 20.47 -12.74
C ASP A 429 -20.74 19.24 -13.56
N CYS A 430 -21.17 18.21 -12.87
CA CYS A 430 -21.63 16.96 -13.45
C CYS A 430 -23.15 16.78 -13.40
N GLY A 431 -23.91 17.83 -13.07
CA GLY A 431 -25.36 17.76 -12.89
C GLY A 431 -25.77 17.10 -11.56
N GLU A 432 -27.00 16.64 -11.45
CA GLU A 432 -27.59 16.06 -10.24
C GLU A 432 -27.00 14.65 -9.92
N ALA A 433 -25.73 14.59 -9.57
CA ALA A 433 -25.22 13.39 -8.88
C ALA A 433 -25.44 13.57 -7.37
N PRO A 434 -25.65 12.48 -6.60
CA PRO A 434 -25.75 12.59 -5.15
C PRO A 434 -24.53 13.36 -4.64
N GLU A 435 -24.76 14.39 -3.83
CA GLU A 435 -23.70 15.18 -3.22
C GLU A 435 -22.64 14.22 -2.66
N PRO A 436 -21.38 14.29 -3.11
CA PRO A 436 -20.33 13.61 -2.40
C PRO A 436 -20.35 14.16 -0.98
N GLY A 437 -20.17 13.31 0.02
CA GLY A 437 -19.99 13.77 1.39
C GLY A 437 -18.90 14.83 1.45
N PRO A 438 -18.78 15.62 2.51
CA PRO A 438 -17.77 16.68 2.64
C PRO A 438 -16.37 16.05 2.69
N PHE A 439 -15.82 15.78 1.51
CA PHE A 439 -14.46 15.27 1.37
C PHE A 439 -13.49 16.43 1.50
N LEU A 440 -12.62 16.38 2.48
CA LEU A 440 -11.50 17.29 2.55
C LEU A 440 -10.48 16.91 1.48
N ALA A 441 -10.08 17.86 0.65
CA ALA A 441 -9.08 17.64 -0.38
C ALA A 441 -7.76 17.14 0.23
N LEU A 442 -7.04 16.25 -0.46
CA LEU A 442 -5.68 15.89 -0.08
C LEU A 442 -4.75 17.10 -0.22
N GLN A 443 -3.70 17.11 0.58
CA GLN A 443 -2.78 18.25 0.64
C GLN A 443 -2.15 18.63 -0.70
N PHE A 444 -1.94 17.67 -1.63
CA PHE A 444 -1.49 17.96 -2.98
C PHE A 444 -2.57 18.72 -3.78
N VAL A 445 -3.81 18.27 -3.71
CA VAL A 445 -4.95 18.89 -4.39
C VAL A 445 -5.17 20.31 -3.89
N GLU A 446 -4.98 20.58 -2.61
CA GLU A 446 -5.06 21.91 -1.98
C GLU A 446 -3.98 22.87 -2.47
N LYS A 447 -2.88 22.41 -3.05
CA LYS A 447 -1.88 23.28 -3.69
C LYS A 447 -2.40 23.98 -4.97
N HIS A 448 -3.52 23.54 -5.50
CA HIS A 448 -4.37 24.17 -6.48
C HIS A 448 -3.85 24.29 -7.92
N GLY A 449 -2.56 24.38 -8.18
CA GLY A 449 -2.04 24.60 -9.53
C GLY A 449 -2.48 23.55 -10.54
N TRP A 450 -2.31 22.28 -10.18
CA TRP A 450 -2.72 21.13 -10.99
C TRP A 450 -4.25 21.04 -11.11
N SER A 451 -4.96 21.19 -10.00
CA SER A 451 -6.44 21.16 -9.96
C SER A 451 -7.06 22.23 -10.85
N LEU A 452 -6.55 23.47 -10.79
CA LEU A 452 -7.02 24.57 -11.63
C LEU A 452 -6.74 24.34 -13.13
N PHE A 453 -5.61 23.69 -13.46
CA PHE A 453 -5.35 23.28 -14.83
C PHE A 453 -6.37 22.24 -15.31
N LEU A 454 -6.63 21.21 -14.51
CA LEU A 454 -7.61 20.18 -14.85
C LEU A 454 -9.02 20.75 -15.01
N MET A 455 -9.43 21.72 -14.16
CA MET A 455 -10.74 22.39 -14.31
C MET A 455 -10.87 23.07 -15.68
N ASP A 456 -9.86 23.83 -16.08
CA ASP A 456 -9.88 24.51 -17.39
C ASP A 456 -9.79 23.49 -18.54
N TYR A 457 -8.99 22.44 -18.39
CA TYR A 457 -8.86 21.36 -19.39
C TYR A 457 -10.22 20.68 -19.64
N LEU A 458 -10.90 20.26 -18.59
CA LEU A 458 -12.19 19.55 -18.69
C LEU A 458 -13.35 20.47 -19.12
N SER A 459 -13.24 21.77 -18.87
CA SER A 459 -14.25 22.76 -19.31
C SER A 459 -14.21 23.02 -20.82
N ASN A 460 -13.06 22.75 -21.47
CA ASN A 460 -12.86 22.90 -22.91
C ASN A 460 -13.08 21.60 -23.69
N ASP A 461 -13.57 20.56 -23.03
CA ASP A 461 -13.78 19.24 -23.63
C ASP A 461 -14.99 19.26 -24.58
N ASP A 462 -14.73 19.24 -25.91
CA ASP A 462 -15.78 19.11 -26.94
C ASP A 462 -16.18 17.63 -27.05
N PRO A 463 -17.46 17.28 -26.86
CA PRO A 463 -17.94 15.90 -26.93
C PRO A 463 -17.67 15.18 -28.27
N GLN A 464 -17.25 15.89 -29.31
CA GLN A 464 -16.96 15.33 -30.64
C GLN A 464 -15.55 14.72 -30.78
N HIS A 465 -14.67 14.82 -29.78
CA HIS A 465 -13.30 14.28 -29.80
C HIS A 465 -13.09 13.19 -28.77
N MET A 466 -13.92 12.14 -28.80
CA MET A 466 -13.57 10.89 -28.12
C MET A 466 -12.51 10.13 -28.93
N PRO A 467 -11.29 9.91 -28.44
CA PRO A 467 -10.45 8.87 -28.97
C PRO A 467 -11.10 7.53 -28.64
N THR A 468 -11.53 6.79 -29.64
CA THR A 468 -11.92 5.39 -29.51
C THR A 468 -10.68 4.61 -29.07
N PHE A 469 -10.55 4.37 -27.78
CA PHE A 469 -9.48 3.52 -27.24
C PHE A 469 -9.82 2.07 -27.54
N VAL A 470 -9.25 1.54 -28.62
CA VAL A 470 -9.12 0.09 -28.84
C VAL A 470 -7.83 -0.33 -28.16
N GLY A 471 -7.88 -0.53 -26.86
CA GLY A 471 -6.83 -1.19 -26.12
C GLY A 471 -6.79 -2.65 -26.52
N SER A 472 -5.83 -3.04 -27.33
CA SER A 472 -5.52 -4.45 -27.57
C SER A 472 -4.87 -5.04 -26.33
N PHE A 473 -5.67 -5.51 -25.39
CA PHE A 473 -5.19 -6.41 -24.36
C PHE A 473 -4.92 -7.78 -24.98
N ARG A 474 -3.65 -8.10 -25.21
CA ARG A 474 -3.25 -9.49 -25.36
C ARG A 474 -3.21 -10.08 -23.94
N GLY A 475 -4.29 -10.78 -23.60
CA GLY A 475 -4.28 -11.66 -22.45
C GLY A 475 -3.27 -12.78 -22.67
N THR A 476 -2.41 -12.97 -21.68
CA THR A 476 -1.77 -14.26 -21.45
C THR A 476 -2.27 -14.74 -20.10
N HIS A 477 -2.91 -15.91 -20.15
CA HIS A 477 -3.43 -16.69 -19.04
C HIS A 477 -2.36 -17.03 -18.00
#